data_cd907fab56cdc23dfa6b0cec39f21d82
#
_entry.id   cd907fab56cdc23dfa6b0cec39f21d82
#
_cell.length_a   1.000
_cell.length_b   1.000
_cell.length_c   1.000
_cell.angle_alpha   90.00
_cell.angle_beta   90.00
_cell.angle_gamma   90.00
#
_symmetry.space_group_name_H-M   'P 1'
#
loop_
_entity.id
_entity.type
_entity.pdbx_description
1 polymer ?
#
loop_
_entity_poly.entity_id
_entity_poly.type
_entity_poly.pdbx_seq_one_letter_code
_entity_poly.pdbx_strand_id
1 'polypeptide(L)'
;SLARSLERRGHSVAVIDIVQDAFRRLGPEFQGKTVKGVGFDRQVLVRAGIERADGFAAVSSGDNSNILAARVVRETFEVHNVVARIYDQGRAEVYERLGIPSVATVRWAADQVLRKLLPSGSEPQWRDPSGSVRLIEVHANSDWVGTKISAIEAATRAKIPFLMRFGTGIVPNSATVFQDGDLIYAAVTNEQVPDVEDVLADPPVQH
;
A
#
# COMPACT_ATOMS: atom_id res chain seq x y z
N SER A 1 16.85 1.39 -1.97
CA SER A 1 16.12 2.43 -2.73
C SER A 1 15.28 1.81 -3.83
N LEU A 2 14.25 2.53 -4.32
CA LEU A 2 13.40 2.09 -5.43
C LEU A 2 14.24 1.67 -6.65
N ALA A 3 15.21 2.49 -7.04
CA ALA A 3 16.10 2.21 -8.16
C ALA A 3 16.79 0.84 -8.05
N ARG A 4 17.38 0.53 -6.90
CA ARG A 4 18.02 -0.78 -6.65
C ARG A 4 17.02 -1.94 -6.61
N SER A 5 15.80 -1.69 -6.17
CA SER A 5 14.74 -2.73 -6.18
C SER A 5 14.30 -3.08 -7.59
N LEU A 6 14.21 -2.09 -8.48
CA LEU A 6 13.90 -2.31 -9.89
C LEU A 6 15.05 -3.02 -10.61
N GLU A 7 16.28 -2.59 -10.38
CA GLU A 7 17.46 -3.21 -10.97
C GLU A 7 17.61 -4.69 -10.59
N ARG A 8 17.41 -5.04 -9.30
CA ARG A 8 17.40 -6.45 -8.86
C ARG A 8 16.29 -7.30 -9.49
N ARG A 9 15.26 -6.68 -10.02
CA ARG A 9 14.18 -7.35 -10.76
C ARG A 9 14.45 -7.42 -12.27
N GLY A 10 15.66 -7.01 -12.70
CA GLY A 10 16.08 -7.09 -14.10
C GLY A 10 15.71 -5.89 -14.97
N HIS A 11 15.20 -4.78 -14.36
CA HIS A 11 14.90 -3.58 -15.12
C HIS A 11 16.13 -2.70 -15.31
N SER A 12 16.26 -2.09 -16.48
CA SER A 12 17.21 -0.99 -16.70
C SER A 12 16.67 0.29 -16.05
N VAL A 13 17.52 1.00 -15.30
CA VAL A 13 17.09 2.16 -14.50
C VAL A 13 17.95 3.38 -14.82
N ALA A 14 17.32 4.53 -15.04
CA ALA A 14 17.98 5.82 -15.05
C ALA A 14 17.48 6.66 -13.85
N VAL A 15 18.42 7.29 -13.14
CA VAL A 15 18.13 8.16 -11.98
C VAL A 15 18.52 9.57 -12.32
N ILE A 16 17.58 10.51 -12.14
CA ILE A 16 17.80 11.94 -12.33
C ILE A 16 17.79 12.61 -10.96
N ASP A 17 18.79 13.41 -10.66
CA ASP A 17 18.85 14.27 -9.47
C ASP A 17 19.60 15.56 -9.77
N ILE A 18 19.20 16.66 -9.13
CA ILE A 18 19.89 17.96 -9.24
C ILE A 18 21.20 17.97 -8.46
N VAL A 19 21.30 17.14 -7.43
CA VAL A 19 22.46 17.07 -6.54
C VAL A 19 23.33 15.87 -6.91
N GLN A 20 24.54 16.12 -7.38
CA GLN A 20 25.49 15.07 -7.79
C GLN A 20 25.78 14.05 -6.66
N ASP A 21 25.92 14.55 -5.44
CA ASP A 21 26.21 13.69 -4.29
C ASP A 21 25.06 12.77 -3.88
N ALA A 22 23.83 13.07 -4.31
CA ALA A 22 22.67 12.20 -4.05
C ALA A 22 22.86 10.80 -4.70
N PHE A 23 23.58 10.70 -5.80
CA PHE A 23 23.85 9.43 -6.47
C PHE A 23 24.69 8.46 -5.63
N ARG A 24 25.47 8.95 -4.66
CA ARG A 24 26.22 8.08 -3.73
C ARG A 24 25.31 7.14 -2.95
N ARG A 25 24.04 7.52 -2.72
CA ARG A 25 23.02 6.70 -2.04
C ARG A 25 22.62 5.46 -2.85
N LEU A 26 22.91 5.43 -4.13
CA LEU A 26 22.68 4.27 -4.98
C LEU A 26 23.67 3.14 -4.66
N GLY A 27 24.84 3.49 -4.13
CA GLY A 27 25.91 2.56 -3.79
C GLY A 27 26.70 2.07 -5.01
N PRO A 28 27.84 1.38 -4.78
CA PRO A 28 28.77 0.99 -5.84
C PRO A 28 28.20 -0.09 -6.79
N GLU A 29 27.23 -0.86 -6.33
CA GLU A 29 26.61 -1.95 -7.09
C GLU A 29 25.57 -1.47 -8.13
N PHE A 30 25.21 -0.19 -8.14
CA PHE A 30 24.24 0.34 -9.09
C PHE A 30 24.84 0.44 -10.48
N GLN A 31 24.26 -0.30 -11.43
CA GLN A 31 24.72 -0.35 -12.83
C GLN A 31 23.89 0.56 -13.76
N GLY A 32 22.80 1.13 -13.23
CA GLY A 32 21.94 2.00 -13.99
C GLY A 32 22.57 3.35 -14.34
N LYS A 33 21.88 4.13 -15.14
CA LYS A 33 22.35 5.45 -15.59
C LYS A 33 22.06 6.52 -14.54
N THR A 34 23.00 7.43 -14.30
CA THR A 34 22.79 8.63 -13.49
C THR A 34 22.86 9.89 -14.35
N VAL A 35 21.90 10.78 -14.21
CA VAL A 35 21.82 12.04 -14.99
C VAL A 35 21.61 13.21 -14.05
N LYS A 36 22.59 14.10 -13.95
CA LYS A 36 22.44 15.34 -13.18
C LYS A 36 21.57 16.32 -13.93
N GLY A 37 20.51 16.81 -13.27
CA GLY A 37 19.62 17.82 -13.83
C GLY A 37 18.27 17.86 -13.15
N VAL A 38 17.41 18.74 -13.66
CA VAL A 38 16.04 18.92 -13.17
C VAL A 38 15.13 17.85 -13.78
N GLY A 39 14.35 17.15 -12.95
CA GLY A 39 13.55 15.99 -13.35
C GLY A 39 12.38 16.28 -14.29
N PHE A 40 12.03 17.53 -14.51
CA PHE A 40 11.02 17.95 -15.50
C PHE A 40 11.60 18.69 -16.70
N ASP A 41 12.94 18.85 -16.78
CA ASP A 41 13.60 19.41 -17.96
C ASP A 41 13.63 18.39 -19.09
N ARG A 42 13.10 18.77 -20.26
CA ARG A 42 13.00 17.87 -21.41
C ARG A 42 14.34 17.32 -21.89
N GLN A 43 15.38 18.15 -21.91
CA GLN A 43 16.70 17.71 -22.35
C GLN A 43 17.34 16.74 -21.35
N VAL A 44 17.10 16.94 -20.05
CA VAL A 44 17.54 16.03 -18.99
C VAL A 44 16.80 14.69 -19.12
N LEU A 45 15.51 14.71 -19.35
CA LEU A 45 14.69 13.51 -19.58
C LEU A 45 15.14 12.73 -20.81
N VAL A 46 15.40 13.41 -21.93
CA VAL A 46 15.93 12.77 -23.15
C VAL A 46 17.31 12.16 -22.90
N ARG A 47 18.20 12.87 -22.21
CA ARG A 47 19.50 12.32 -21.81
C ARG A 47 19.36 11.10 -20.91
N ALA A 48 18.34 11.04 -20.08
CA ALA A 48 18.06 9.87 -19.25
C ALA A 48 17.51 8.68 -20.06
N GLY A 49 16.97 8.92 -21.24
CA GLY A 49 16.41 7.89 -22.11
C GLY A 49 14.90 7.75 -22.01
N ILE A 50 14.17 8.82 -21.65
CA ILE A 50 12.74 8.81 -21.41
C ILE A 50 11.91 8.32 -22.60
N GLU A 51 12.38 8.57 -23.83
CA GLU A 51 11.71 8.18 -25.07
C GLU A 51 11.57 6.65 -25.25
N ARG A 52 12.31 5.89 -24.47
CA ARG A 52 12.30 4.41 -24.47
C ARG A 52 11.93 3.83 -23.12
N ALA A 53 11.40 4.66 -22.21
CA ALA A 53 11.07 4.23 -20.86
C ALA A 53 9.68 3.60 -20.83
N ASP A 54 9.56 2.44 -20.21
CA ASP A 54 8.28 1.77 -19.95
C ASP A 54 7.53 2.40 -18.77
N GLY A 55 8.23 3.15 -17.92
CA GLY A 55 7.63 3.81 -16.75
C GLY A 55 8.50 4.91 -16.16
N PHE A 56 7.87 5.81 -15.41
CA PHE A 56 8.51 6.94 -14.77
C PHE A 56 7.99 7.14 -13.34
N ALA A 57 8.91 7.33 -12.39
CA ALA A 57 8.57 7.62 -11.01
C ALA A 57 9.16 8.97 -10.57
N ALA A 58 8.30 9.96 -10.32
CA ALA A 58 8.68 11.25 -9.76
C ALA A 58 8.65 11.18 -8.23
N VAL A 59 9.83 11.06 -7.59
CA VAL A 59 9.97 10.78 -6.15
C VAL A 59 10.88 11.79 -5.44
N SER A 60 11.03 13.00 -5.97
CA SER A 60 11.79 14.08 -5.33
C SER A 60 11.08 14.60 -4.06
N SER A 61 11.73 15.46 -3.27
CA SER A 61 11.18 15.99 -2.03
C SER A 61 10.05 17.03 -2.23
N GLY A 62 9.80 17.49 -3.45
CA GLY A 62 8.81 18.55 -3.73
C GLY A 62 7.62 18.03 -4.52
N ASP A 63 6.39 18.18 -3.97
CA ASP A 63 5.16 17.76 -4.62
C ASP A 63 4.97 18.41 -6.00
N ASN A 64 5.15 19.74 -6.08
CA ASN A 64 5.00 20.47 -7.33
C ASN A 64 5.98 19.99 -8.41
N SER A 65 7.23 19.70 -8.04
CA SER A 65 8.25 19.18 -8.96
C SER A 65 7.90 17.77 -9.43
N ASN A 66 7.39 16.93 -8.53
CA ASN A 66 6.96 15.57 -8.87
C ASN A 66 5.78 15.57 -9.84
N ILE A 67 4.80 16.42 -9.60
CA ILE A 67 3.63 16.59 -10.47
C ILE A 67 4.03 17.10 -11.85
N LEU A 68 4.85 18.17 -11.87
CA LEU A 68 5.30 18.76 -13.13
C LEU A 68 6.10 17.73 -13.97
N ALA A 69 6.99 16.99 -13.32
CA ALA A 69 7.74 15.93 -13.99
C ALA A 69 6.83 14.84 -14.54
N ALA A 70 5.88 14.37 -13.74
CA ALA A 70 4.91 13.34 -14.14
C ALA A 70 4.07 13.81 -15.36
N ARG A 71 3.59 15.07 -15.35
CA ARG A 71 2.84 15.65 -16.46
C ARG A 71 3.68 15.78 -17.72
N VAL A 72 4.87 16.35 -17.64
CA VAL A 72 5.78 16.48 -18.78
C VAL A 72 6.05 15.12 -19.41
N VAL A 73 6.35 14.12 -18.60
CA VAL A 73 6.64 12.76 -19.11
C VAL A 73 5.42 12.13 -19.76
N ARG A 74 4.25 12.26 -19.18
CA ARG A 74 3.02 11.68 -19.71
C ARG A 74 2.52 12.42 -20.96
N GLU A 75 2.50 13.75 -20.92
CA GLU A 75 1.89 14.55 -21.97
C GLU A 75 2.85 14.80 -23.17
N THR A 76 4.16 14.81 -22.93
CA THR A 76 5.16 15.11 -23.99
C THR A 76 5.84 13.85 -24.55
N PHE A 77 6.10 12.86 -23.67
CA PHE A 77 6.82 11.65 -24.06
C PHE A 77 5.91 10.41 -24.11
N GLU A 78 4.62 10.58 -23.84
CA GLU A 78 3.57 9.55 -23.94
C GLU A 78 3.87 8.28 -23.11
N VAL A 79 4.65 8.41 -22.02
CA VAL A 79 4.88 7.30 -21.10
C VAL A 79 3.62 7.06 -20.28
N HIS A 80 2.99 5.90 -20.43
CA HIS A 80 1.71 5.60 -19.77
C HIS A 80 1.85 5.24 -18.28
N ASN A 81 2.92 4.53 -17.92
CA ASN A 81 3.16 4.11 -16.53
C ASN A 81 3.90 5.20 -15.75
N VAL A 82 3.19 6.23 -15.33
CA VAL A 82 3.76 7.34 -14.57
C VAL A 82 3.20 7.35 -13.17
N VAL A 83 4.05 7.53 -12.15
CA VAL A 83 3.64 7.69 -10.75
C VAL A 83 4.35 8.87 -10.11
N ALA A 84 3.64 9.66 -9.32
CA ALA A 84 4.18 10.77 -8.55
C ALA A 84 4.06 10.52 -7.05
N ARG A 85 5.14 10.76 -6.30
CA ARG A 85 5.08 10.83 -4.84
C ARG A 85 4.56 12.19 -4.43
N ILE A 86 3.52 12.23 -3.60
CA ILE A 86 2.93 13.45 -3.07
C ILE A 86 2.82 13.34 -1.56
N TYR A 87 3.27 14.37 -0.85
CA TYR A 87 3.21 14.43 0.59
C TYR A 87 1.86 14.95 1.08
N ASP A 88 1.30 15.95 0.39
CA ASP A 88 0.01 16.57 0.71
C ASP A 88 -1.14 15.74 0.16
N GLN A 89 -2.01 15.24 1.05
CA GLN A 89 -3.12 14.35 0.67
C GLN A 89 -4.17 15.06 -0.20
N GLY A 90 -4.51 16.31 0.14
CA GLY A 90 -5.51 17.06 -0.63
C GLY A 90 -5.06 17.27 -2.08
N ARG A 91 -3.75 17.46 -2.29
CA ARG A 91 -3.16 17.53 -3.63
C ARG A 91 -3.18 16.17 -4.32
N ALA A 92 -2.86 15.07 -3.62
CA ALA A 92 -2.90 13.73 -4.20
C ALA A 92 -4.27 13.43 -4.82
N GLU A 93 -5.36 13.68 -4.09
CA GLU A 93 -6.73 13.46 -4.57
C GLU A 93 -7.07 14.29 -5.83
N VAL A 94 -6.60 15.55 -5.88
CA VAL A 94 -6.81 16.41 -7.07
C VAL A 94 -6.08 15.85 -8.29
N TYR A 95 -4.84 15.38 -8.10
CA TYR A 95 -4.03 14.88 -9.23
C TYR A 95 -4.44 13.50 -9.70
N GLU A 96 -4.93 12.65 -8.81
CA GLU A 96 -5.56 11.37 -9.20
C GLU A 96 -6.78 11.60 -10.10
N ARG A 97 -7.64 12.58 -9.77
CA ARG A 97 -8.76 12.99 -10.64
C ARG A 97 -8.31 13.51 -12.00
N LEU A 98 -7.11 14.09 -12.08
CA LEU A 98 -6.48 14.52 -13.34
C LEU A 98 -5.75 13.36 -14.06
N GLY A 99 -5.88 12.14 -13.53
CA GLY A 99 -5.33 10.94 -14.13
C GLY A 99 -3.83 10.75 -13.91
N ILE A 100 -3.22 11.41 -12.91
CA ILE A 100 -1.83 11.16 -12.49
C ILE A 100 -1.84 10.27 -11.26
N PRO A 101 -1.46 8.98 -11.38
CA PRO A 101 -1.37 8.09 -10.24
C PRO A 101 -0.41 8.64 -9.19
N SER A 102 -0.87 8.75 -7.96
CA SER A 102 -0.08 9.32 -6.87
C SER A 102 0.11 8.34 -5.71
N VAL A 103 1.21 8.49 -4.96
CA VAL A 103 1.46 7.77 -3.72
C VAL A 103 1.61 8.78 -2.59
N ALA A 104 0.58 8.85 -1.73
CA ALA A 104 0.56 9.71 -0.54
C ALA A 104 1.33 9.04 0.61
N THR A 105 2.63 9.30 0.71
CA THR A 105 3.52 8.60 1.64
C THR A 105 3.29 8.96 3.10
N VAL A 106 2.86 10.18 3.42
CA VAL A 106 2.66 10.66 4.80
C VAL A 106 1.49 9.94 5.46
N ARG A 107 0.38 9.79 4.76
CA ARG A 107 -0.79 9.07 5.28
C ARG A 107 -0.44 7.61 5.62
N TRP A 108 0.19 6.91 4.68
CA TRP A 108 0.61 5.53 4.93
C TRP A 108 1.52 5.41 6.15
N ALA A 109 2.50 6.30 6.31
CA ALA A 109 3.39 6.30 7.47
C ALA A 109 2.64 6.64 8.77
N ALA A 110 1.74 7.63 8.75
CA ALA A 110 0.92 7.99 9.90
C ALA A 110 -0.01 6.83 10.32
N ASP A 111 -0.66 6.16 9.37
CA ASP A 111 -1.50 4.99 9.61
C ASP A 111 -0.68 3.82 10.21
N GLN A 112 0.58 3.64 9.77
CA GLN A 112 1.48 2.64 10.37
C GLN A 112 1.85 2.97 11.83
N VAL A 113 2.08 4.25 12.13
CA VAL A 113 2.38 4.70 13.50
C VAL A 113 1.14 4.56 14.39
N LEU A 114 -0.02 4.99 13.90
CA LEU A 114 -1.29 4.85 14.64
C LEU A 114 -1.60 3.40 14.99
N ARG A 115 -1.45 2.48 14.03
CA ARG A 115 -1.61 1.03 14.27
C ARG A 115 -0.70 0.48 15.37
N LYS A 116 0.49 1.04 15.53
CA LYS A 116 1.44 0.62 16.59
C LYS A 116 1.18 1.27 17.94
N LEU A 117 0.50 2.40 17.95
CA LEU A 117 0.20 3.17 19.17
C LEU A 117 -1.16 2.81 19.76
N LEU A 118 -2.14 2.49 18.91
CA LEU A 118 -3.49 2.15 19.34
C LEU A 118 -3.59 0.64 19.63
N PRO A 119 -4.40 0.25 20.64
CA PRO A 119 -4.71 -1.16 20.86
C PRO A 119 -5.29 -1.81 19.59
N SER A 120 -4.96 -3.09 19.40
CA SER A 120 -5.48 -3.88 18.27
C SER A 120 -7.01 -3.83 18.24
N GLY A 121 -7.61 -3.54 17.10
CA GLY A 121 -9.07 -3.56 16.89
C GLY A 121 -9.68 -2.30 16.27
N SER A 122 -9.00 -1.13 16.32
CA SER A 122 -9.65 0.14 15.93
C SER A 122 -9.32 0.61 14.51
N GLU A 123 -8.27 0.09 13.86
CA GLU A 123 -7.83 0.58 12.55
C GLU A 123 -7.77 -0.55 11.50
N PRO A 124 -8.31 -0.32 10.29
CA PRO A 124 -8.27 -1.33 9.24
C PRO A 124 -6.84 -1.58 8.76
N GLN A 125 -6.48 -2.86 8.62
CA GLN A 125 -5.19 -3.29 8.08
C GLN A 125 -5.04 -2.94 6.58
N TRP A 126 -6.16 -2.89 5.87
CA TRP A 126 -6.24 -2.55 4.46
C TRP A 126 -7.62 -1.99 4.11
N ARG A 127 -7.67 -1.13 3.09
CA ARG A 127 -8.91 -0.62 2.48
C ARG A 127 -8.83 -0.78 0.96
N ASP A 128 -9.96 -1.08 0.36
CA ASP A 128 -10.10 -1.07 -1.09
C ASP A 128 -9.99 0.36 -1.66
N PRO A 129 -9.73 0.55 -2.97
CA PRO A 129 -9.61 1.87 -3.57
C PRO A 129 -10.85 2.75 -3.46
N SER A 130 -12.05 2.16 -3.35
CA SER A 130 -13.30 2.90 -3.13
C SER A 130 -13.48 3.34 -1.68
N GLY A 131 -12.74 2.74 -0.74
CA GLY A 131 -12.85 2.94 0.69
C GLY A 131 -14.09 2.29 1.33
N SER A 132 -14.85 1.48 0.57
CA SER A 132 -16.07 0.84 1.03
C SER A 132 -15.83 -0.47 1.77
N VAL A 133 -14.76 -1.18 1.43
CA VAL A 133 -14.38 -2.46 2.04
C VAL A 133 -13.10 -2.31 2.83
N ARG A 134 -13.06 -2.94 4.00
CA ARG A 134 -11.89 -2.95 4.89
C ARG A 134 -11.50 -4.37 5.25
N LEU A 135 -10.22 -4.55 5.51
CA LEU A 135 -9.71 -5.71 6.22
C LEU A 135 -9.37 -5.26 7.65
N ILE A 136 -10.07 -5.82 8.61
CA ILE A 136 -9.89 -5.50 10.03
C ILE A 136 -9.35 -6.71 10.78
N GLU A 137 -8.54 -6.47 11.81
CA GLU A 137 -8.17 -7.47 12.80
C GLU A 137 -9.21 -7.46 13.90
N VAL A 138 -9.77 -8.62 14.21
CA VAL A 138 -10.82 -8.76 15.23
C VAL A 138 -10.41 -9.80 16.25
N HIS A 139 -10.63 -9.47 17.52
CA HIS A 139 -10.45 -10.39 18.63
C HIS A 139 -11.78 -11.10 18.91
N ALA A 140 -11.74 -12.43 18.93
CA ALA A 140 -12.89 -13.22 19.30
C ALA A 140 -12.81 -13.65 20.77
N ASN A 141 -13.98 -13.72 21.42
CA ASN A 141 -14.11 -14.28 22.76
C ASN A 141 -13.58 -15.72 22.79
N SER A 142 -12.97 -16.13 23.90
CA SER A 142 -12.40 -17.47 24.08
C SER A 142 -13.39 -18.60 23.84
N ASP A 143 -14.68 -18.35 24.04
CA ASP A 143 -15.75 -19.34 23.84
C ASP A 143 -15.96 -19.72 22.38
N TRP A 144 -15.40 -18.95 21.43
CA TRP A 144 -15.34 -19.32 20.01
C TRP A 144 -14.26 -20.38 19.69
N VAL A 145 -13.35 -20.67 20.61
CA VAL A 145 -12.32 -21.70 20.40
C VAL A 145 -12.97 -23.06 20.11
N GLY A 146 -12.48 -23.72 19.05
CA GLY A 146 -13.08 -24.97 18.56
C GLY A 146 -14.18 -24.77 17.50
N THR A 147 -14.63 -23.54 17.28
CA THR A 147 -15.63 -23.24 16.22
C THR A 147 -14.98 -23.21 14.84
N LYS A 148 -15.66 -23.76 13.85
CA LYS A 148 -15.20 -23.65 12.44
C LYS A 148 -15.23 -22.21 11.98
N ILE A 149 -14.22 -21.81 11.22
CA ILE A 149 -14.17 -20.45 10.63
C ILE A 149 -15.41 -20.17 9.78
N SER A 150 -15.92 -21.16 9.04
CA SER A 150 -17.17 -21.02 8.26
C SER A 150 -18.40 -20.71 9.13
N ALA A 151 -18.45 -21.19 10.37
CA ALA A 151 -19.53 -20.85 11.29
C ALA A 151 -19.37 -19.42 11.85
N ILE A 152 -18.14 -18.98 12.09
CA ILE A 152 -17.82 -17.59 12.46
C ILE A 152 -18.22 -16.64 11.31
N GLU A 153 -17.89 -16.98 10.06
CA GLU A 153 -18.32 -16.22 8.88
C GLU A 153 -19.86 -16.12 8.77
N ALA A 154 -20.55 -17.21 9.08
CA ALA A 154 -22.02 -17.23 9.04
C ALA A 154 -22.63 -16.35 10.14
N ALA A 155 -22.07 -16.37 11.35
CA ALA A 155 -22.54 -15.58 12.48
C ALA A 155 -22.27 -14.07 12.27
N THR A 156 -21.11 -13.71 11.77
CA THR A 156 -20.68 -12.32 11.56
C THR A 156 -21.13 -11.73 10.23
N ARG A 157 -21.56 -12.55 9.27
CA ARG A 157 -21.81 -12.18 7.86
C ARG A 157 -20.59 -11.56 7.17
N ALA A 158 -19.42 -11.70 7.75
CA ALA A 158 -18.15 -11.24 7.20
C ALA A 158 -17.42 -12.39 6.50
N LYS A 159 -16.45 -12.05 5.65
CA LYS A 159 -15.51 -13.03 5.11
C LYS A 159 -14.20 -12.98 5.87
N ILE A 160 -13.65 -14.15 6.19
CA ILE A 160 -12.36 -14.30 6.87
C ILE A 160 -11.35 -14.84 5.85
N PRO A 161 -10.67 -13.94 5.09
CA PRO A 161 -9.74 -14.37 4.05
C PRO A 161 -8.50 -15.07 4.62
N PHE A 162 -8.08 -14.73 5.82
CA PHE A 162 -7.01 -15.42 6.53
C PHE A 162 -7.10 -15.17 8.05
N LEU A 163 -6.39 -16.00 8.78
CA LEU A 163 -6.10 -15.81 10.21
C LEU A 163 -4.59 -15.92 10.43
N MET A 164 -4.11 -15.37 11.53
CA MET A 164 -2.72 -15.56 11.96
C MET A 164 -2.67 -16.47 13.17
N ARG A 165 -1.86 -17.53 13.08
CA ARG A 165 -1.60 -18.51 14.13
C ARG A 165 -0.11 -18.58 14.38
N PHE A 166 0.33 -18.24 15.58
CA PHE A 166 1.75 -18.22 15.96
C PHE A 166 2.63 -17.44 14.95
N GLY A 167 2.14 -16.30 14.47
CA GLY A 167 2.86 -15.47 13.51
C GLY A 167 2.82 -15.96 12.05
N THR A 168 2.13 -17.06 11.75
CA THR A 168 1.99 -17.60 10.40
C THR A 168 0.58 -17.35 9.87
N GLY A 169 0.48 -16.79 8.66
CA GLY A 169 -0.80 -16.59 7.97
C GLY A 169 -1.38 -17.91 7.46
N ILE A 170 -2.66 -18.15 7.74
CA ILE A 170 -3.41 -19.34 7.31
C ILE A 170 -4.63 -18.90 6.53
N VAL A 171 -4.78 -19.37 5.29
CA VAL A 171 -6.03 -19.25 4.53
C VAL A 171 -6.97 -20.35 4.97
N PRO A 172 -8.13 -20.03 5.58
CA PRO A 172 -9.02 -21.03 6.10
C PRO A 172 -9.70 -21.86 5.00
N ASN A 173 -9.95 -23.11 5.31
CA ASN A 173 -10.76 -24.04 4.51
C ASN A 173 -11.95 -24.55 5.34
N SER A 174 -12.76 -25.45 4.77
CA SER A 174 -13.96 -25.98 5.43
C SER A 174 -13.69 -26.75 6.74
N ALA A 175 -12.45 -27.20 6.95
CA ALA A 175 -12.04 -27.93 8.15
C ALA A 175 -11.33 -27.03 9.18
N THR A 176 -11.01 -25.78 8.84
CA THR A 176 -10.26 -24.88 9.72
C THR A 176 -11.11 -24.46 10.91
N VAL A 177 -10.57 -24.68 12.10
CA VAL A 177 -11.17 -24.32 13.41
C VAL A 177 -10.38 -23.16 14.02
N PHE A 178 -11.08 -22.25 14.67
CA PHE A 178 -10.49 -21.19 15.48
C PHE A 178 -9.82 -21.79 16.72
N GLN A 179 -8.59 -21.38 16.99
CA GLN A 179 -7.81 -21.84 18.15
C GLN A 179 -7.45 -20.66 19.04
N ASP A 180 -7.15 -20.97 20.28
CA ASP A 180 -6.67 -19.96 21.22
C ASP A 180 -5.38 -19.28 20.71
N GLY A 181 -5.36 -17.96 20.77
CA GLY A 181 -4.25 -17.14 20.26
C GLY A 181 -4.29 -16.88 18.74
N ASP A 182 -5.30 -17.36 18.01
CA ASP A 182 -5.50 -16.96 16.62
C ASP A 182 -5.95 -15.49 16.52
N LEU A 183 -5.39 -14.75 15.58
CA LEU A 183 -5.87 -13.43 15.20
C LEU A 183 -6.70 -13.54 13.93
N ILE A 184 -7.97 -13.13 13.99
CA ILE A 184 -8.89 -13.18 12.86
C ILE A 184 -8.76 -11.89 12.03
N TYR A 185 -8.64 -12.03 10.71
CA TYR A 185 -8.72 -10.92 9.77
C TYR A 185 -10.00 -11.04 8.96
N ALA A 186 -10.92 -10.07 9.15
CA ALA A 186 -12.22 -10.05 8.50
C ALA A 186 -12.30 -8.97 7.41
N ALA A 187 -12.80 -9.34 6.25
CA ALA A 187 -13.15 -8.41 5.19
C ALA A 187 -14.61 -7.97 5.37
N VAL A 188 -14.83 -6.68 5.59
CA VAL A 188 -16.10 -6.09 5.99
C VAL A 188 -16.36 -4.77 5.27
N THR A 189 -17.62 -4.39 5.12
CA THR A 189 -17.98 -3.02 4.75
C THR A 189 -17.86 -2.09 5.96
N ASN A 190 -17.86 -0.78 5.72
CA ASN A 190 -17.80 0.21 6.81
C ASN A 190 -18.93 0.06 7.83
N GLU A 191 -20.10 -0.35 7.35
CA GLU A 191 -21.32 -0.51 8.16
C GLU A 191 -21.31 -1.79 9.00
N GLN A 192 -20.60 -2.83 8.54
CA GLN A 192 -20.53 -4.12 9.22
C GLN A 192 -19.52 -4.17 10.37
N VAL A 193 -18.62 -3.20 10.47
CA VAL A 193 -17.54 -3.23 11.49
C VAL A 193 -18.09 -3.40 12.91
N PRO A 194 -19.04 -2.55 13.39
CA PRO A 194 -19.57 -2.69 14.75
C PRO A 194 -20.23 -4.06 15.00
N ASP A 195 -21.03 -4.53 14.04
CA ASP A 195 -21.73 -5.80 14.17
C ASP A 195 -20.78 -6.99 14.31
N VAL A 196 -19.66 -6.97 13.55
CA VAL A 196 -18.66 -8.03 13.59
C VAL A 196 -17.87 -8.02 14.91
N GLU A 197 -17.50 -6.83 15.39
CA GLU A 197 -16.82 -6.66 16.66
C GLU A 197 -17.71 -7.11 17.82
N ASP A 198 -18.98 -6.72 17.84
CA ASP A 198 -19.95 -7.08 18.88
C ASP A 198 -20.22 -8.59 18.89
N VAL A 199 -20.47 -9.20 17.73
CA VAL A 199 -20.72 -10.64 17.62
C VAL A 199 -19.54 -11.47 18.09
N LEU A 200 -18.30 -11.04 17.80
CA LEU A 200 -17.11 -11.79 18.22
C LEU A 200 -16.67 -11.51 19.65
N ALA A 201 -17.04 -10.37 20.22
CA ALA A 201 -16.80 -10.07 21.62
C ALA A 201 -17.65 -10.92 22.57
N ASP A 202 -18.87 -11.30 22.12
CA ASP A 202 -19.78 -12.15 22.88
C ASP A 202 -19.54 -13.65 22.62
N PRO A 203 -19.93 -14.54 23.58
CA PRO A 203 -19.95 -15.98 23.36
C PRO A 203 -20.85 -16.38 22.18
N PRO A 204 -20.50 -17.46 21.44
CA PRO A 204 -21.33 -17.94 20.35
C PRO A 204 -22.73 -18.32 20.82
N VAL A 205 -23.76 -17.90 20.09
CA VAL A 205 -25.15 -18.30 20.40
C VAL A 205 -25.25 -19.81 20.13
N GLN A 206 -25.51 -20.58 21.19
CA GLN A 206 -25.74 -22.03 21.06
C GLN A 206 -27.12 -22.25 20.39
N HIS A 207 -27.11 -22.86 19.23
CA HIS A 207 -28.29 -23.34 18.52
C HIS A 207 -28.47 -24.84 18.71
#